data_e04ab4fe5cce60c08ffa195cd0731ad9
#
_entry.id   e04ab4fe5cce60c08ffa195cd0731ad9
#
_cell.length_a   1.000
_cell.length_b   1.000
_cell.length_c   1.000
_cell.angle_alpha   90.00
_cell.angle_beta   90.00
_cell.angle_gamma   90.00
#
_symmetry.space_group_name_H-M   'P 1'
#
loop_
_entity.id
_entity.type
_entity.pdbx_description
1 polymer ?
#
loop_
_entity_poly.entity_id
_entity_poly.type
_entity_poly.pdbx_seq_one_letter_code
_entity_poly.pdbx_strand_id
1 'polypeptide(L)'
;MRSAKCEVRSEDCPGITLVCFAVKTEAAAFERLASARPHVTILVTGIGWDNAARRVRAALAAERPKLVLSCGFAGGLNPELAAGTVVYAADAESGLGPVLLAAGARPARFHCARQAACTATSKRAAWAATGADAVEMESQVIRALCHEQNIPSATVRVILDSVSEDLPLDFNRLMTPDQRLDPVKLALTLMKSPAKVSALIRLQRQSRSAARKLAEVLARVLDRAAL
;
A
#
# COMPACT_ATOMS: atom_id res chain seq x y z
N MET A 1 41.41 -25.27 32.23
CA MET A 1 40.56 -25.38 31.04
C MET A 1 39.48 -24.26 31.12
N ARG A 2 39.67 -23.18 30.38
CA ARG A 2 38.68 -22.08 30.31
C ARG A 2 37.86 -22.29 29.06
N SER A 3 36.56 -22.54 29.26
CA SER A 3 35.56 -22.66 28.20
C SER A 3 35.38 -21.28 27.54
N ALA A 4 35.79 -21.18 26.28
CA ALA A 4 35.46 -20.01 25.45
C ALA A 4 33.97 -20.03 25.10
N LYS A 5 33.18 -19.17 25.74
CA LYS A 5 31.84 -18.85 25.24
C LYS A 5 31.99 -18.13 23.91
N CYS A 6 31.57 -18.80 22.85
CA CYS A 6 31.38 -18.15 21.54
C CYS A 6 30.21 -17.20 21.66
N GLU A 7 30.52 -15.90 21.82
CA GLU A 7 29.52 -14.83 21.63
C GLU A 7 29.22 -14.74 20.13
N VAL A 8 28.14 -15.36 19.72
CA VAL A 8 27.53 -15.13 18.39
C VAL A 8 27.12 -13.65 18.36
N ARG A 9 27.85 -12.85 17.60
CA ARG A 9 27.50 -11.46 17.34
C ARG A 9 26.12 -11.44 16.70
N SER A 10 25.20 -10.68 17.28
CA SER A 10 23.80 -10.52 16.87
C SER A 10 23.61 -9.70 15.57
N GLU A 11 24.66 -9.56 14.75
CA GLU A 11 24.66 -8.71 13.55
C GLU A 11 24.24 -9.44 12.26
N ASP A 12 24.12 -10.77 12.26
CA ASP A 12 23.87 -11.57 11.05
C ASP A 12 22.43 -12.11 10.91
N CYS A 13 21.48 -11.76 11.76
CA CYS A 13 20.08 -12.07 11.49
C CYS A 13 19.49 -11.04 10.53
N PRO A 14 18.99 -11.44 9.34
CA PRO A 14 18.31 -10.50 8.45
C PRO A 14 17.08 -9.94 9.19
N GLY A 15 17.15 -8.65 9.53
CA GLY A 15 16.06 -8.00 10.26
C GLY A 15 14.76 -8.04 9.46
N ILE A 16 13.62 -8.06 10.14
CA ILE A 16 12.31 -8.19 9.52
C ILE A 16 11.95 -6.97 8.66
N THR A 17 11.43 -7.22 7.47
CA THR A 17 10.74 -6.23 6.64
C THR A 17 9.24 -6.37 6.83
N LEU A 18 8.58 -5.32 7.34
CA LEU A 18 7.14 -5.28 7.51
C LEU A 18 6.49 -4.67 6.26
N VAL A 19 5.64 -5.43 5.57
CA VAL A 19 4.91 -4.97 4.38
C VAL A 19 3.43 -4.81 4.72
N CYS A 20 2.95 -3.57 4.72
CA CYS A 20 1.60 -3.20 5.11
C CYS A 20 0.71 -3.05 3.88
N PHE A 21 -0.48 -3.65 3.91
CA PHE A 21 -1.55 -3.49 2.93
C PHE A 21 -2.85 -3.11 3.62
N ALA A 22 -3.70 -2.32 2.97
CA ALA A 22 -4.99 -1.96 3.54
C ALA A 22 -5.96 -3.15 3.56
N VAL A 23 -6.00 -3.95 2.49
CA VAL A 23 -6.94 -5.07 2.33
C VAL A 23 -6.26 -6.33 1.81
N LYS A 24 -6.86 -7.50 2.14
CA LYS A 24 -6.35 -8.81 1.71
C LYS A 24 -6.22 -8.95 0.19
N THR A 25 -7.10 -8.30 -0.58
CA THR A 25 -7.06 -8.36 -2.06
C THR A 25 -5.81 -7.70 -2.65
N GLU A 26 -5.23 -6.72 -1.98
CA GLU A 26 -3.95 -6.11 -2.34
C GLU A 26 -2.76 -7.02 -2.00
N ALA A 27 -2.82 -7.66 -0.83
CA ALA A 27 -1.76 -8.53 -0.32
C ALA A 27 -1.67 -9.87 -1.06
N ALA A 28 -2.80 -10.42 -1.50
CA ALA A 28 -2.93 -11.81 -1.95
C ALA A 28 -1.96 -12.26 -3.06
N ALA A 29 -1.59 -11.36 -3.96
CA ALA A 29 -0.60 -11.68 -5.00
C ALA A 29 0.82 -11.72 -4.42
N PHE A 30 1.12 -10.81 -3.48
CA PHE A 30 2.42 -10.72 -2.84
C PHE A 30 2.64 -11.83 -1.80
N GLU A 31 1.61 -12.23 -1.06
CA GLU A 31 1.68 -13.34 -0.08
C GLU A 31 2.28 -14.61 -0.69
N ARG A 32 1.91 -14.94 -1.94
CA ARG A 32 2.45 -16.10 -2.65
C ARG A 32 3.93 -15.97 -2.97
N LEU A 33 4.41 -14.76 -3.25
CA LEU A 33 5.81 -14.49 -3.54
C LEU A 33 6.65 -14.33 -2.26
N ALA A 34 6.01 -13.87 -1.18
CA ALA A 34 6.65 -13.68 0.11
C ALA A 34 6.83 -14.97 0.92
N SER A 35 6.07 -16.04 0.60
CA SER A 35 6.13 -17.33 1.33
C SER A 35 7.52 -17.96 1.41
N ALA A 36 8.39 -17.68 0.44
CA ALA A 36 9.79 -18.13 0.43
C ALA A 36 10.77 -17.17 1.14
N ARG A 37 10.28 -16.08 1.78
CA ARG A 37 11.09 -15.03 2.40
C ARG A 37 10.77 -14.90 3.90
N PRO A 38 11.43 -15.69 4.78
CA PRO A 38 11.10 -15.74 6.22
C PRO A 38 11.28 -14.41 6.95
N HIS A 39 12.07 -13.49 6.39
CA HIS A 39 12.29 -12.14 6.93
C HIS A 39 11.24 -11.12 6.50
N VAL A 40 10.21 -11.54 5.77
CA VAL A 40 9.11 -10.66 5.33
C VAL A 40 7.83 -10.98 6.09
N THR A 41 7.34 -10.00 6.83
CA THR A 41 6.05 -10.08 7.53
C THR A 41 5.02 -9.21 6.82
N ILE A 42 3.84 -9.77 6.54
CA ILE A 42 2.73 -9.06 5.91
C ILE A 42 1.71 -8.66 6.96
N LEU A 43 1.35 -7.38 6.99
CA LEU A 43 0.34 -6.82 7.88
C LEU A 43 -0.84 -6.27 7.06
N VAL A 44 -2.04 -6.81 7.26
CA VAL A 44 -3.27 -6.22 6.74
C VAL A 44 -3.82 -5.24 7.77
N THR A 45 -3.71 -3.95 7.48
CA THR A 45 -4.02 -2.86 8.42
C THR A 45 -5.51 -2.56 8.55
N GLY A 46 -6.30 -2.81 7.50
CA GLY A 46 -7.62 -2.21 7.29
C GLY A 46 -7.48 -0.88 6.53
N ILE A 47 -8.60 -0.43 5.95
CA ILE A 47 -8.66 0.81 5.18
C ILE A 47 -8.59 2.01 6.12
N GLY A 48 -7.85 3.04 5.70
CA GLY A 48 -7.84 4.37 6.27
C GLY A 48 -6.92 4.57 7.47
N TRP A 49 -6.77 5.83 7.80
CA TRP A 49 -5.82 6.35 8.78
C TRP A 49 -5.87 5.64 10.14
N ASP A 50 -7.06 5.54 10.75
CA ASP A 50 -7.19 5.06 12.14
C ASP A 50 -6.90 3.57 12.26
N ASN A 51 -7.35 2.78 11.29
CA ASN A 51 -7.04 1.36 11.22
C ASN A 51 -5.55 1.12 11.01
N ALA A 52 -4.94 1.85 10.07
CA ALA A 52 -3.49 1.77 9.82
C ALA A 52 -2.69 2.19 11.06
N ALA A 53 -3.03 3.32 11.69
CA ALA A 53 -2.36 3.80 12.91
C ALA A 53 -2.39 2.75 14.02
N ARG A 54 -3.56 2.21 14.31
CA ARG A 54 -3.74 1.23 15.39
C ARG A 54 -2.95 -0.05 15.14
N ARG A 55 -3.05 -0.61 13.92
CA ARG A 55 -2.44 -1.90 13.58
C ARG A 55 -0.93 -1.80 13.45
N VAL A 56 -0.43 -0.74 12.83
CA VAL A 56 1.02 -0.54 12.68
C VAL A 56 1.66 -0.25 14.03
N ARG A 57 1.05 0.60 14.89
CA ARG A 57 1.55 0.83 16.23
C ARG A 57 1.67 -0.46 17.05
N ALA A 58 0.66 -1.33 16.98
CA ALA A 58 0.70 -2.62 17.66
C ALA A 58 1.80 -3.54 17.10
N ALA A 59 2.01 -3.56 15.77
CA ALA A 59 3.05 -4.36 15.15
C ALA A 59 4.46 -3.86 15.53
N LEU A 60 4.69 -2.54 15.50
CA LEU A 60 5.98 -1.94 15.89
C LEU A 60 6.30 -2.12 17.38
N ALA A 61 5.27 -2.20 18.24
CA ALA A 61 5.45 -2.49 19.66
C ALA A 61 5.77 -3.97 19.94
N ALA A 62 5.29 -4.89 19.10
CA ALA A 62 5.57 -6.31 19.24
C ALA A 62 6.95 -6.70 18.71
N GLU A 63 7.37 -6.09 17.61
CA GLU A 63 8.66 -6.36 16.98
C GLU A 63 9.12 -5.16 16.18
N ARG A 64 10.39 -4.79 16.31
CA ARG A 64 10.98 -3.67 15.57
C ARG A 64 11.49 -4.14 14.21
N PRO A 65 10.81 -3.84 13.09
CA PRO A 65 11.32 -4.15 11.77
C PRO A 65 12.49 -3.23 11.40
N LYS A 66 13.37 -3.68 10.53
CA LYS A 66 14.43 -2.85 9.95
C LYS A 66 13.92 -1.96 8.81
N LEU A 67 12.77 -2.30 8.23
CA LEU A 67 12.14 -1.59 7.12
C LEU A 67 10.63 -1.78 7.16
N VAL A 68 9.88 -0.72 6.86
CA VAL A 68 8.43 -0.77 6.68
C VAL A 68 8.07 -0.31 5.26
N LEU A 69 7.32 -1.13 4.55
CA LEU A 69 6.76 -0.79 3.24
C LEU A 69 5.23 -0.59 3.36
N SER A 70 4.74 0.62 3.10
CA SER A 70 3.31 0.90 2.96
C SER A 70 2.88 0.65 1.53
N CYS A 71 2.17 -0.45 1.28
CA CYS A 71 1.84 -0.94 -0.05
C CYS A 71 0.34 -0.99 -0.30
N GLY A 72 -0.08 -0.96 -1.57
CA GLY A 72 -1.49 -1.09 -1.96
C GLY A 72 -1.86 -0.34 -3.23
N PHE A 73 -3.14 -0.04 -3.38
CA PHE A 73 -3.67 0.72 -4.51
C PHE A 73 -3.67 2.23 -4.22
N ALA A 74 -3.67 3.02 -5.30
CA ALA A 74 -3.89 4.46 -5.25
C ALA A 74 -4.72 4.90 -6.46
N GLY A 75 -5.49 5.96 -6.31
CA GLY A 75 -6.09 6.68 -7.43
C GLY A 75 -5.05 7.61 -8.07
N GLY A 76 -4.95 7.60 -9.39
CA GLY A 76 -4.10 8.53 -10.13
C GLY A 76 -4.69 9.93 -10.11
N LEU A 77 -3.88 10.93 -9.77
CA LEU A 77 -4.23 12.34 -9.85
C LEU A 77 -3.54 13.01 -11.04
N ASN A 78 -2.27 12.68 -11.29
CA ASN A 78 -1.50 13.18 -12.43
C ASN A 78 -1.96 12.48 -13.71
N PRO A 79 -2.36 13.24 -14.78
CA PRO A 79 -2.79 12.68 -16.06
C PRO A 79 -1.78 11.78 -16.76
N GLU A 80 -0.49 11.92 -16.45
CA GLU A 80 0.57 11.11 -17.03
C GLU A 80 0.68 9.70 -16.39
N LEU A 81 -0.05 9.45 -15.30
CA LEU A 81 -0.05 8.16 -14.62
C LEU A 81 -1.22 7.30 -15.09
N ALA A 82 -0.92 6.35 -15.95
CA ALA A 82 -1.90 5.35 -16.39
C ALA A 82 -2.16 4.30 -15.30
N ALA A 83 -3.37 3.71 -15.33
CA ALA A 83 -3.70 2.56 -14.48
C ALA A 83 -2.68 1.41 -14.68
N GLY A 84 -2.26 0.81 -13.59
CA GLY A 84 -1.23 -0.23 -13.55
C GLY A 84 0.21 0.30 -13.47
N THR A 85 0.43 1.62 -13.44
CA THR A 85 1.75 2.19 -13.12
C THR A 85 2.05 1.98 -11.64
N VAL A 86 3.23 1.45 -11.31
CA VAL A 86 3.70 1.37 -9.92
C VAL A 86 4.48 2.63 -9.61
N VAL A 87 4.12 3.28 -8.50
CA VAL A 87 4.68 4.55 -8.05
C VAL A 87 5.17 4.44 -6.61
N TYR A 88 6.15 5.26 -6.22
CA TYR A 88 6.73 5.22 -4.88
C TYR A 88 7.12 6.60 -4.34
N ALA A 89 7.16 6.68 -3.00
CA ALA A 89 7.89 7.68 -2.24
C ALA A 89 8.72 6.97 -1.16
N ALA A 90 10.00 7.25 -1.09
CA ALA A 90 10.91 6.64 -0.13
C ALA A 90 11.67 7.74 0.62
N ASP A 91 11.96 7.50 1.90
CA ASP A 91 12.84 8.36 2.66
C ASP A 91 14.25 8.22 2.10
N ALA A 92 14.99 9.33 1.97
CA ALA A 92 16.34 9.34 1.40
C ALA A 92 17.27 8.37 2.14
N GLU A 93 17.12 8.32 3.47
CA GLU A 93 17.91 7.48 4.37
C GLU A 93 17.63 5.98 4.22
N SER A 94 16.48 5.62 3.62
CA SER A 94 16.14 4.21 3.38
C SER A 94 17.01 3.56 2.30
N GLY A 95 17.64 4.34 1.43
CA GLY A 95 18.38 3.84 0.27
C GLY A 95 17.52 3.13 -0.80
N LEU A 96 16.18 3.09 -0.60
CA LEU A 96 15.28 2.31 -1.46
C LEU A 96 14.94 2.99 -2.78
N GLY A 97 15.11 4.30 -2.90
CA GLY A 97 14.76 5.04 -4.12
C GLY A 97 15.37 4.43 -5.39
N PRO A 98 16.68 4.25 -5.49
CA PRO A 98 17.33 3.63 -6.64
C PRO A 98 16.88 2.18 -6.89
N VAL A 99 16.63 1.41 -5.83
CA VAL A 99 16.19 0.01 -5.92
C VAL A 99 14.76 -0.06 -6.49
N LEU A 100 13.85 0.79 -6.01
CA LEU A 100 12.47 0.90 -6.48
C LEU A 100 12.41 1.36 -7.95
N LEU A 101 13.22 2.35 -8.32
CA LEU A 101 13.33 2.81 -9.69
C LEU A 101 13.82 1.69 -10.62
N ALA A 102 14.88 0.99 -10.23
CA ALA A 102 15.43 -0.14 -10.97
C ALA A 102 14.47 -1.35 -11.02
N ALA A 103 13.55 -1.48 -10.08
CA ALA A 103 12.48 -2.48 -10.09
C ALA A 103 11.30 -2.09 -11.01
N GLY A 104 11.31 -0.89 -11.58
CA GLY A 104 10.29 -0.41 -12.53
C GLY A 104 9.20 0.44 -11.89
N ALA A 105 9.36 0.88 -10.64
CA ALA A 105 8.49 1.87 -10.03
C ALA A 105 8.93 3.29 -10.41
N ARG A 106 7.98 4.25 -10.43
CA ARG A 106 8.24 5.66 -10.72
C ARG A 106 8.13 6.49 -9.44
N PRO A 107 9.00 7.49 -9.20
CA PRO A 107 8.84 8.39 -8.08
C PRO A 107 7.54 9.19 -8.20
N ALA A 108 6.85 9.42 -7.08
CA ALA A 108 5.58 10.15 -7.05
C ALA A 108 5.36 10.83 -5.70
N ARG A 109 4.58 11.91 -5.72
CA ARG A 109 4.08 12.58 -4.52
C ARG A 109 2.68 12.06 -4.20
N PHE A 110 2.45 11.70 -2.94
CA PHE A 110 1.17 11.17 -2.49
C PHE A 110 0.39 12.22 -1.70
N HIS A 111 -0.92 12.27 -1.95
CA HIS A 111 -1.90 12.92 -1.09
C HIS A 111 -2.60 11.84 -0.26
N CYS A 112 -2.41 11.88 1.06
CA CYS A 112 -3.10 10.98 1.98
C CYS A 112 -4.46 11.58 2.36
N ALA A 113 -5.53 11.08 1.77
CA ALA A 113 -6.88 11.58 1.98
C ALA A 113 -7.62 10.82 3.07
N ARG A 114 -8.59 11.48 3.71
CA ARG A 114 -9.49 10.83 4.69
C ARG A 114 -10.60 10.01 4.05
N GLN A 115 -10.87 10.25 2.77
CA GLN A 115 -11.92 9.59 1.99
C GLN A 115 -11.41 9.23 0.61
N ALA A 116 -11.99 8.20 0.00
CA ALA A 116 -11.63 7.77 -1.35
C ALA A 116 -12.06 8.83 -2.38
N ALA A 117 -11.17 9.18 -3.30
CA ALA A 117 -11.47 10.04 -4.44
C ALA A 117 -12.19 9.23 -5.53
N CYS A 118 -13.52 9.06 -5.40
CA CYS A 118 -14.30 8.16 -6.23
C CYS A 118 -14.64 8.69 -7.63
N THR A 119 -14.48 9.99 -7.89
CA THR A 119 -14.85 10.61 -9.18
C THR A 119 -13.68 11.30 -9.83
N ALA A 120 -13.68 11.37 -11.16
CA ALA A 120 -12.72 12.15 -11.94
C ALA A 120 -12.70 13.63 -11.51
N THR A 121 -13.86 14.19 -11.15
CA THR A 121 -13.96 15.55 -10.64
C THR A 121 -13.23 15.71 -9.31
N SER A 122 -13.44 14.81 -8.34
CA SER A 122 -12.75 14.87 -7.05
C SER A 122 -11.23 14.67 -7.19
N LYS A 123 -10.79 13.81 -8.11
CA LYS A 123 -9.36 13.60 -8.41
C LYS A 123 -8.71 14.84 -9.01
N ARG A 124 -9.36 15.48 -10.01
CA ARG A 124 -8.86 16.72 -10.62
C ARG A 124 -8.78 17.85 -9.59
N ALA A 125 -9.80 17.97 -8.72
CA ALA A 125 -9.79 18.95 -7.63
C ALA A 125 -8.64 18.68 -6.64
N ALA A 126 -8.40 17.43 -6.26
CA ALA A 126 -7.29 17.06 -5.39
C ALA A 126 -5.93 17.36 -6.05
N TRP A 127 -5.79 17.07 -7.35
CA TRP A 127 -4.56 17.40 -8.09
C TRP A 127 -4.31 18.91 -8.13
N ALA A 128 -5.33 19.69 -8.47
CA ALA A 128 -5.22 21.15 -8.51
C ALA A 128 -4.86 21.75 -7.14
N ALA A 129 -5.40 21.19 -6.06
CA ALA A 129 -5.18 21.69 -4.70
C ALA A 129 -3.81 21.28 -4.11
N THR A 130 -3.31 20.09 -4.47
CA THR A 130 -2.13 19.50 -3.79
C THR A 130 -0.91 19.35 -4.70
N GLY A 131 -1.10 19.30 -6.01
CA GLY A 131 -0.08 18.95 -6.99
C GLY A 131 0.47 17.53 -6.80
N ALA A 132 -0.20 16.67 -6.01
CA ALA A 132 0.21 15.30 -5.79
C ALA A 132 -0.08 14.43 -7.03
N ASP A 133 0.71 13.38 -7.23
CA ASP A 133 0.59 12.49 -8.39
C ASP A 133 -0.44 11.38 -8.16
N ALA A 134 -0.64 10.98 -6.91
CA ALA A 134 -1.55 9.90 -6.53
C ALA A 134 -2.21 10.17 -5.17
N VAL A 135 -3.41 9.60 -4.96
CA VAL A 135 -4.16 9.68 -3.70
C VAL A 135 -4.34 8.29 -3.08
N GLU A 136 -4.15 8.21 -1.78
CA GLU A 136 -4.32 7.01 -0.95
C GLU A 136 -4.72 7.42 0.48
N MET A 137 -4.81 6.49 1.45
CA MET A 137 -5.46 6.80 2.73
C MET A 137 -4.63 6.42 3.97
N GLU A 138 -3.44 5.83 3.84
CA GLU A 138 -2.71 5.22 4.96
C GLU A 138 -1.24 5.65 5.10
N SER A 139 -0.57 5.97 3.99
CA SER A 139 0.90 6.08 3.98
C SER A 139 1.45 7.14 4.92
N GLN A 140 0.77 8.27 5.06
CA GLN A 140 1.25 9.36 5.90
C GLN A 140 1.33 8.95 7.38
N VAL A 141 0.31 8.25 7.89
CA VAL A 141 0.34 7.80 9.29
C VAL A 141 1.35 6.67 9.51
N ILE A 142 1.48 5.76 8.54
CA ILE A 142 2.48 4.69 8.62
C ILE A 142 3.89 5.28 8.66
N ARG A 143 4.20 6.21 7.76
CA ARG A 143 5.49 6.91 7.74
C ARG A 143 5.76 7.70 9.01
N ALA A 144 4.77 8.42 9.54
CA ALA A 144 4.91 9.16 10.79
C ALA A 144 5.29 8.24 11.95
N LEU A 145 4.62 7.10 12.10
CA LEU A 145 4.93 6.10 13.15
C LEU A 145 6.32 5.49 12.98
N CYS A 146 6.76 5.26 11.74
CA CYS A 146 8.12 4.78 11.45
C CYS A 146 9.17 5.83 11.80
N HIS A 147 8.93 7.09 11.41
CA HIS A 147 9.82 8.20 11.71
C HIS A 147 9.99 8.43 13.22
N GLU A 148 8.89 8.36 14.01
CA GLU A 148 8.93 8.45 15.48
C GLU A 148 9.87 7.41 16.12
N GLN A 149 10.08 6.28 15.46
CA GLN A 149 10.94 5.19 15.94
C GLN A 149 12.26 5.04 15.17
N ASN A 150 12.59 5.98 14.28
CA ASN A 150 13.77 5.92 13.41
C ASN A 150 13.82 4.61 12.60
N ILE A 151 12.70 4.18 12.05
CA ILE A 151 12.59 3.01 11.17
C ILE A 151 12.48 3.50 9.72
N PRO A 152 13.38 3.10 8.82
CA PRO A 152 13.29 3.43 7.40
C PRO A 152 11.97 2.97 6.81
N SER A 153 11.36 3.81 5.96
CA SER A 153 10.09 3.47 5.35
C SER A 153 9.97 3.93 3.90
N ALA A 154 9.11 3.24 3.15
CA ALA A 154 8.72 3.66 1.82
C ALA A 154 7.23 3.38 1.57
N THR A 155 6.63 4.23 0.72
CA THR A 155 5.29 4.03 0.19
C THR A 155 5.42 3.49 -1.23
N VAL A 156 4.76 2.38 -1.54
CA VAL A 156 4.74 1.78 -2.88
C VAL A 156 3.29 1.51 -3.26
N ARG A 157 2.81 2.15 -4.31
CA ARG A 157 1.42 2.01 -4.75
C ARG A 157 1.35 1.64 -6.23
N VAL A 158 0.31 0.92 -6.63
CA VAL A 158 -0.05 0.78 -8.02
C VAL A 158 -1.29 1.62 -8.31
N ILE A 159 -1.26 2.40 -9.36
CA ILE A 159 -2.40 3.19 -9.80
C ILE A 159 -3.51 2.23 -10.25
N LEU A 160 -4.63 2.25 -9.53
CA LEU A 160 -5.78 1.41 -9.85
C LEU A 160 -6.64 2.03 -10.94
N ASP A 161 -6.88 3.32 -10.85
CA ASP A 161 -7.75 4.10 -11.73
C ASP A 161 -7.11 5.47 -12.01
N SER A 162 -7.23 5.93 -13.26
CA SER A 162 -6.65 7.20 -13.70
C SER A 162 -7.46 8.41 -13.24
N VAL A 163 -6.92 9.61 -13.40
CA VAL A 163 -7.59 10.89 -13.06
C VAL A 163 -8.90 11.10 -13.82
N SER A 164 -9.05 10.49 -15.00
CA SER A 164 -10.24 10.63 -15.86
C SER A 164 -11.33 9.58 -15.60
N GLU A 165 -11.07 8.58 -14.76
CA GLU A 165 -11.99 7.47 -14.51
C GLU A 165 -12.77 7.69 -13.21
N ASP A 166 -14.09 7.47 -13.26
CA ASP A 166 -14.92 7.34 -12.07
C ASP A 166 -14.88 5.90 -11.56
N LEU A 167 -14.83 5.71 -10.25
CA LEU A 167 -15.09 4.41 -9.65
C LEU A 167 -16.57 4.04 -9.84
N PRO A 168 -16.90 2.75 -10.04
CA PRO A 168 -18.28 2.33 -10.34
C PRO A 168 -19.26 2.57 -9.21
N LEU A 169 -18.75 2.74 -8.00
CA LEU A 169 -19.51 2.96 -6.78
C LEU A 169 -18.86 4.07 -5.95
N ASP A 170 -19.67 4.80 -5.21
CA ASP A 170 -19.18 5.68 -4.14
C ASP A 170 -18.84 4.83 -2.91
N PHE A 171 -17.58 4.41 -2.82
CA PHE A 171 -17.11 3.57 -1.73
C PHE A 171 -17.22 4.24 -0.37
N ASN A 172 -17.20 5.58 -0.30
CA ASN A 172 -17.38 6.30 0.96
C ASN A 172 -18.76 6.05 1.58
N ARG A 173 -19.80 5.95 0.74
CA ARG A 173 -21.16 5.62 1.19
C ARG A 173 -21.35 4.16 1.57
N LEU A 174 -20.51 3.29 1.05
CA LEU A 174 -20.58 1.83 1.29
C LEU A 174 -19.79 1.42 2.52
N MET A 175 -19.01 2.32 3.11
CA MET A 175 -18.24 2.01 4.32
C MET A 175 -19.05 2.19 5.59
N THR A 176 -18.71 1.36 6.58
CA THR A 176 -19.10 1.53 7.98
C THR A 176 -18.26 2.64 8.64
N PRO A 177 -18.63 3.15 9.82
CA PRO A 177 -17.78 4.06 10.61
C PRO A 177 -16.37 3.52 10.86
N ASP A 178 -16.21 2.19 11.02
CA ASP A 178 -14.92 1.51 11.18
C ASP A 178 -14.15 1.31 9.86
N GLN A 179 -14.57 1.97 8.79
CA GLN A 179 -13.98 1.89 7.46
C GLN A 179 -13.89 0.47 6.89
N ARG A 180 -14.94 -0.31 7.09
CA ARG A 180 -15.14 -1.62 6.46
C ARG A 180 -16.21 -1.52 5.40
N LEU A 181 -16.07 -2.28 4.32
CA LEU A 181 -17.14 -2.38 3.33
C LEU A 181 -18.38 -3.04 3.94
N ASP A 182 -19.52 -2.37 3.88
CA ASP A 182 -20.81 -2.86 4.37
C ASP A 182 -21.47 -3.74 3.28
N PRO A 183 -21.55 -5.07 3.49
CA PRO A 183 -22.09 -5.96 2.48
C PRO A 183 -23.58 -5.73 2.22
N VAL A 184 -24.33 -5.25 3.19
CA VAL A 184 -25.78 -4.97 3.03
C VAL A 184 -25.97 -3.74 2.17
N LYS A 185 -25.23 -2.64 2.45
CA LYS A 185 -25.28 -1.44 1.59
C LYS A 185 -24.84 -1.75 0.17
N LEU A 186 -23.79 -2.57 0.01
CA LEU A 186 -23.34 -3.01 -1.31
C LEU A 186 -24.44 -3.78 -2.06
N ALA A 187 -25.04 -4.79 -1.42
CA ALA A 187 -26.12 -5.57 -2.02
C ALA A 187 -27.30 -4.70 -2.43
N LEU A 188 -27.78 -3.81 -1.54
CA LEU A 188 -28.88 -2.89 -1.85
C LEU A 188 -28.54 -1.94 -3.01
N THR A 189 -27.29 -1.48 -3.11
CA THR A 189 -26.84 -0.61 -4.20
C THR A 189 -26.84 -1.35 -5.54
N LEU A 190 -26.39 -2.60 -5.56
CA LEU A 190 -26.38 -3.44 -6.76
C LEU A 190 -27.80 -3.84 -7.20
N MET A 191 -28.70 -4.12 -6.26
CA MET A 191 -30.11 -4.37 -6.58
C MET A 191 -30.79 -3.16 -7.25
N LYS A 192 -30.48 -1.93 -6.80
CA LYS A 192 -31.01 -0.70 -7.38
C LYS A 192 -30.37 -0.32 -8.73
N SER A 193 -29.21 -0.86 -9.05
CA SER A 193 -28.45 -0.51 -10.26
C SER A 193 -27.69 -1.72 -10.80
N PRO A 194 -28.39 -2.69 -11.44
CA PRO A 194 -27.77 -3.92 -11.96
C PRO A 194 -26.64 -3.67 -12.97
N ALA A 195 -26.71 -2.58 -13.73
CA ALA A 195 -25.66 -2.17 -14.67
C ALA A 195 -24.28 -1.95 -13.99
N LYS A 196 -24.26 -1.66 -12.69
CA LYS A 196 -23.02 -1.49 -11.91
C LYS A 196 -22.30 -2.81 -11.63
N VAL A 197 -22.98 -3.95 -11.75
CA VAL A 197 -22.37 -5.28 -11.54
C VAL A 197 -21.25 -5.53 -12.55
N SER A 198 -21.48 -5.26 -13.84
CA SER A 198 -20.46 -5.43 -14.88
C SER A 198 -19.25 -4.53 -14.66
N ALA A 199 -19.48 -3.28 -14.24
CA ALA A 199 -18.42 -2.33 -13.91
C ALA A 199 -17.62 -2.77 -12.66
N LEU A 200 -18.29 -3.34 -11.64
CA LEU A 200 -17.63 -3.90 -10.46
C LEU A 200 -16.78 -5.14 -10.80
N ILE A 201 -17.27 -6.02 -11.67
CA ILE A 201 -16.47 -7.16 -12.17
C ILE A 201 -15.22 -6.68 -12.92
N ARG A 202 -15.35 -5.62 -13.74
CA ARG A 202 -14.21 -5.01 -14.44
C ARG A 202 -13.22 -4.45 -13.44
N LEU A 203 -13.67 -3.68 -12.44
CA LEU A 203 -12.82 -3.15 -11.36
C LEU A 203 -12.10 -4.28 -10.61
N GLN A 204 -12.78 -5.39 -10.32
CA GLN A 204 -12.17 -6.54 -9.67
C GLN A 204 -11.05 -7.17 -10.52
N ARG A 205 -11.25 -7.30 -11.85
CA ARG A 205 -10.20 -7.78 -12.75
C ARG A 205 -9.02 -6.84 -12.80
N GLN A 206 -9.29 -5.55 -12.87
CA GLN A 206 -8.29 -4.48 -12.85
C GLN A 206 -7.48 -4.50 -11.54
N SER A 207 -8.15 -4.63 -10.39
CA SER A 207 -7.52 -4.76 -9.07
C SER A 207 -6.60 -5.99 -8.98
N ARG A 208 -7.03 -7.14 -9.52
CA ARG A 208 -6.18 -8.35 -9.55
C ARG A 208 -4.93 -8.18 -10.41
N SER A 209 -5.06 -7.51 -11.57
CA SER A 209 -3.93 -7.21 -12.44
C SER A 209 -2.97 -6.22 -11.78
N ALA A 210 -3.50 -5.17 -11.15
CA ALA A 210 -2.74 -4.18 -10.40
C ALA A 210 -1.97 -4.83 -9.23
N ALA A 211 -2.64 -5.67 -8.43
CA ALA A 211 -2.01 -6.39 -7.32
C ALA A 211 -0.84 -7.28 -7.78
N ARG A 212 -0.95 -7.95 -8.94
CA ARG A 212 0.14 -8.75 -9.51
C ARG A 212 1.35 -7.88 -9.87
N LYS A 213 1.13 -6.76 -10.57
CA LYS A 213 2.20 -5.82 -10.94
C LYS A 213 2.92 -5.27 -9.71
N LEU A 214 2.16 -4.88 -8.69
CA LEU A 214 2.72 -4.43 -7.42
C LEU A 214 3.57 -5.52 -6.77
N ALA A 215 3.05 -6.75 -6.69
CA ALA A 215 3.74 -7.90 -6.11
C ALA A 215 5.06 -8.23 -6.84
N GLU A 216 5.08 -8.15 -8.17
CA GLU A 216 6.29 -8.36 -8.98
C GLU A 216 7.36 -7.29 -8.72
N VAL A 217 6.94 -6.03 -8.58
CA VAL A 217 7.87 -4.94 -8.23
C VAL A 217 8.42 -5.15 -6.82
N LEU A 218 7.56 -5.44 -5.83
CA LEU A 218 7.99 -5.68 -4.46
C LEU A 218 8.93 -6.88 -4.35
N ALA A 219 8.68 -7.98 -5.07
CA ALA A 219 9.58 -9.12 -5.10
C ALA A 219 10.96 -8.73 -5.62
N ARG A 220 11.03 -7.98 -6.74
CA ARG A 220 12.29 -7.48 -7.29
C ARG A 220 13.03 -6.53 -6.34
N VAL A 221 12.30 -5.71 -5.58
CA VAL A 221 12.89 -4.83 -4.57
C VAL A 221 13.54 -5.66 -3.45
N LEU A 222 12.82 -6.64 -2.93
CA LEU A 222 13.33 -7.51 -1.84
C LEU A 222 14.53 -8.36 -2.29
N ASP A 223 14.53 -8.84 -3.53
CA ASP A 223 15.64 -9.65 -4.08
C ASP A 223 16.92 -8.79 -4.30
N ARG A 224 16.78 -7.49 -4.57
CA ARG A 224 17.91 -6.58 -4.82
C ARG A 224 18.42 -5.89 -3.57
N ALA A 225 17.53 -5.68 -2.61
CA ALA A 225 17.89 -4.95 -1.40
C ALA A 225 18.79 -5.77 -0.45
N ALA A 226 19.03 -7.04 -0.72
CA ALA A 226 19.81 -7.98 0.14
C ALA A 226 19.44 -7.81 1.62
N LEU A 227 18.13 -7.64 1.87
CA LEU A 227 17.57 -7.26 3.17
C LEU A 227 17.37 -8.47 4.06
#